data_2cf5767cf9ea9f8938a482159c45ed88
#
_entry.id   2cf5767cf9ea9f8938a482159c45ed88
#
_cell.length_a   1.000
_cell.length_b   1.000
_cell.length_c   1.000
_cell.angle_alpha   90.00
_cell.angle_beta   90.00
_cell.angle_gamma   90.00
#
_symmetry.space_group_name_H-M   'P 1'
#
loop_
_entity.id
_entity.type
_entity.pdbx_description
1 polymer ?
#
loop_
_entity_poly.entity_id
_entity_poly.type
_entity_poly.pdbx_seq_one_letter_code
_entity_poly.pdbx_strand_id
1 'polypeptide(L)'
;MNGLNALKMRQEPKRGAKLAEKLKCEKSSIHYLSILNGNTRGLVWTDDPTAPRLAVVYSYLLGGFQIMGTPLQTAEEYAAFRLFFENKVFPLAKDEFELSEFAYSADTEELSDMMRVVFFDKELFEQKQLVYRTAEEYSAAEMPFIHAAEGRLMRIRRASESFLRENAEFAGAYLPDGYCIVGADTKAEYRRRGIASALLRTAIESARERGNEIIWECAEENIPSMRTAESCGMHRCGEFFVRWFEFEPKTPQD
;
A
#
# COMPACT_ATOMS: atom_id res chain seq x y z
N MET A 1 41.86 -12.80 0.75
CA MET A 1 40.88 -12.44 -0.29
C MET A 1 39.51 -12.77 0.25
N ASN A 2 38.87 -11.81 0.90
CA ASN A 2 37.53 -12.00 1.45
C ASN A 2 36.54 -11.95 0.29
N GLY A 3 35.87 -13.08 0.03
CA GLY A 3 34.82 -13.15 -0.97
C GLY A 3 33.74 -12.12 -0.65
N LEU A 4 33.62 -11.12 -1.51
CA LEU A 4 32.54 -10.15 -1.50
C LEU A 4 31.21 -10.89 -1.53
N ASN A 5 30.46 -10.81 -0.43
CA ASN A 5 29.08 -11.26 -0.40
C ASN A 5 28.27 -10.32 -1.29
N ALA A 6 28.14 -10.70 -2.58
CA ALA A 6 27.23 -10.01 -3.47
C ALA A 6 25.82 -10.06 -2.86
N LEU A 7 25.13 -8.92 -2.88
CA LEU A 7 23.74 -8.81 -2.46
C LEU A 7 22.90 -9.94 -3.11
N LYS A 8 22.23 -10.75 -2.29
CA LYS A 8 21.38 -11.86 -2.76
C LYS A 8 19.98 -11.72 -2.18
N MET A 9 19.10 -11.10 -2.93
CA MET A 9 17.69 -11.05 -2.56
C MET A 9 17.04 -12.45 -2.63
N ARG A 10 16.34 -12.84 -1.56
CA ARG A 10 15.65 -14.13 -1.44
C ARG A 10 14.20 -13.91 -1.08
N GLN A 11 13.32 -14.71 -1.70
CA GLN A 11 11.90 -14.70 -1.33
C GLN A 11 11.72 -15.39 0.02
N GLU A 12 11.03 -14.72 0.94
CA GLU A 12 10.85 -15.18 2.29
C GLU A 12 9.54 -15.97 2.47
N PRO A 13 9.56 -17.11 3.16
CA PRO A 13 8.35 -17.75 3.64
C PRO A 13 7.68 -16.87 4.71
N LYS A 14 6.38 -17.10 4.98
CA LYS A 14 5.58 -16.33 5.96
C LYS A 14 6.29 -16.07 7.30
N ARG A 15 7.14 -16.99 7.76
CA ARG A 15 7.89 -16.87 9.02
C ARG A 15 9.07 -15.90 8.91
N GLY A 16 9.72 -15.81 7.76
CA GLY A 16 10.81 -14.87 7.47
C GLY A 16 10.31 -13.45 7.23
N ALA A 17 9.10 -13.30 6.68
CA ALA A 17 8.48 -12.02 6.45
C ALA A 17 8.38 -11.16 7.74
N LYS A 18 8.10 -11.79 8.90
CA LYS A 18 8.08 -11.09 10.21
C LYS A 18 9.41 -10.46 10.61
N LEU A 19 10.52 -10.94 10.09
CA LEU A 19 11.82 -10.31 10.38
C LEU A 19 11.98 -8.99 9.64
N ALA A 20 11.41 -8.88 8.45
CA ALA A 20 11.41 -7.65 7.68
C ALA A 20 10.56 -6.53 8.35
N GLU A 21 9.64 -6.87 9.27
CA GLU A 21 8.92 -5.88 10.07
C GLU A 21 9.87 -5.00 10.90
N LYS A 22 11.04 -5.52 11.26
CA LYS A 22 12.08 -4.75 11.97
C LYS A 22 12.65 -3.60 11.14
N LEU A 23 12.44 -3.60 9.82
CA LEU A 23 12.86 -2.55 8.91
C LEU A 23 11.86 -1.38 8.85
N LYS A 24 10.70 -1.50 9.50
CA LYS A 24 9.66 -0.46 9.49
C LYS A 24 10.17 0.87 10.07
N CYS A 25 9.70 1.95 9.50
CA CYS A 25 9.84 3.30 10.03
C CYS A 25 8.46 3.96 10.15
N GLU A 26 8.40 5.19 10.67
CA GLU A 26 7.14 5.93 10.83
C GLU A 26 6.37 6.16 9.52
N LYS A 27 7.07 6.15 8.38
CA LYS A 27 6.50 6.35 7.04
C LYS A 27 6.13 5.05 6.33
N SER A 28 6.39 3.90 6.93
CA SER A 28 6.06 2.61 6.30
C SER A 28 4.56 2.47 6.14
N SER A 29 4.11 2.20 4.92
CA SER A 29 2.69 2.03 4.62
C SER A 29 2.12 0.79 5.32
N ILE A 30 0.95 0.98 5.92
CA ILE A 30 0.20 -0.06 6.64
C ILE A 30 -0.16 -1.25 5.74
N HIS A 31 -0.41 -1.02 4.46
CA HIS A 31 -0.65 -2.08 3.50
C HIS A 31 0.48 -3.12 3.47
N TYR A 32 1.73 -2.64 3.40
CA TYR A 32 2.90 -3.52 3.33
C TYR A 32 3.26 -4.11 4.69
N LEU A 33 3.10 -3.35 5.77
CA LEU A 33 3.25 -3.89 7.12
C LEU A 33 2.26 -5.02 7.41
N SER A 34 1.03 -4.93 6.89
CA SER A 34 0.03 -6.00 6.97
C SER A 34 0.50 -7.30 6.29
N ILE A 35 1.24 -7.19 5.17
CA ILE A 35 1.84 -8.35 4.48
C ILE A 35 2.94 -8.97 5.34
N LEU A 36 3.84 -8.14 5.90
CA LEU A 36 4.93 -8.60 6.76
C LEU A 36 4.40 -9.35 8.00
N ASN A 37 3.26 -8.91 8.52
CA ASN A 37 2.56 -9.55 9.63
C ASN A 37 1.72 -10.78 9.23
N GLY A 38 1.62 -11.06 7.92
CA GLY A 38 0.87 -12.20 7.40
C GLY A 38 -0.65 -12.04 7.39
N ASN A 39 -1.15 -10.82 7.57
CA ASN A 39 -2.58 -10.49 7.58
C ASN A 39 -3.13 -10.28 6.15
N THR A 40 -2.29 -9.83 5.22
CA THR A 40 -2.65 -9.60 3.81
C THR A 40 -1.74 -10.43 2.91
N ARG A 41 -2.25 -10.80 1.73
CA ARG A 41 -1.46 -11.57 0.75
C ARG A 41 -0.43 -10.67 0.07
N GLY A 42 0.80 -11.18 0.00
CA GLY A 42 1.90 -10.50 -0.68
C GLY A 42 3.12 -11.40 -0.80
N LEU A 43 4.17 -10.88 -1.41
CA LEU A 43 5.47 -11.51 -1.48
C LEU A 43 6.50 -10.61 -0.80
N VAL A 44 7.49 -11.23 -0.18
CA VAL A 44 8.57 -10.53 0.52
C VAL A 44 9.90 -11.10 0.07
N TRP A 45 10.82 -10.25 -0.31
CA TRP A 45 12.21 -10.61 -0.57
C TRP A 45 13.12 -9.82 0.35
N THR A 46 14.14 -10.47 0.89
CA THR A 46 15.15 -9.83 1.75
C THR A 46 16.56 -10.18 1.30
N ASP A 47 17.52 -9.36 1.66
CA ASP A 47 18.94 -9.61 1.42
C ASP A 47 19.52 -10.67 2.40
N ASP A 48 18.98 -10.77 3.61
CA ASP A 48 19.34 -11.77 4.59
C ASP A 48 18.09 -12.33 5.32
N PRO A 49 17.89 -13.65 5.37
CA PRO A 49 16.71 -14.25 5.98
C PRO A 49 16.69 -14.19 7.51
N THR A 50 17.81 -13.81 8.14
CA THR A 50 17.97 -13.81 9.60
C THR A 50 18.15 -12.39 10.18
N ALA A 51 18.82 -11.52 9.42
CA ALA A 51 19.11 -10.14 9.78
C ALA A 51 18.97 -9.21 8.56
N PRO A 52 17.74 -9.05 8.02
CA PRO A 52 17.54 -8.26 6.83
C PRO A 52 17.93 -6.79 7.04
N ARG A 53 18.62 -6.20 6.05
CA ARG A 53 18.91 -4.77 5.95
C ARG A 53 18.00 -4.10 4.91
N LEU A 54 17.57 -4.86 3.91
CA LEU A 54 16.77 -4.38 2.80
C LEU A 54 15.65 -5.39 2.51
N ALA A 55 14.45 -4.90 2.28
CA ALA A 55 13.31 -5.71 1.84
C ALA A 55 12.60 -5.06 0.65
N VAL A 56 12.09 -5.93 -0.23
CA VAL A 56 11.13 -5.61 -1.28
C VAL A 56 9.85 -6.37 -0.97
N VAL A 57 8.74 -5.66 -0.85
CA VAL A 57 7.44 -6.23 -0.50
C VAL A 57 6.45 -5.96 -1.63
N TYR A 58 5.80 -6.99 -2.13
CA TYR A 58 4.76 -6.88 -3.16
C TYR A 58 3.38 -7.10 -2.55
N SER A 59 2.43 -6.26 -2.92
CA SER A 59 1.02 -6.36 -2.52
C SER A 59 0.15 -6.85 -3.68
N TYR A 60 -0.49 -8.02 -3.52
CA TYR A 60 -1.50 -8.48 -4.48
C TYR A 60 -2.72 -7.57 -4.54
N LEU A 61 -3.02 -6.86 -3.45
CA LEU A 61 -4.17 -5.94 -3.39
C LEU A 61 -3.92 -4.65 -4.18
N LEU A 62 -2.68 -4.11 -4.09
CA LEU A 62 -2.34 -2.83 -4.71
C LEU A 62 -1.69 -2.99 -6.09
N GLY A 63 -1.20 -4.18 -6.44
CA GLY A 63 -0.39 -4.39 -7.64
C GLY A 63 0.96 -3.67 -7.61
N GLY A 64 1.43 -3.23 -6.42
CA GLY A 64 2.61 -2.39 -6.27
C GLY A 64 3.60 -2.94 -5.26
N PHE A 65 4.76 -2.28 -5.21
CA PHE A 65 5.90 -2.69 -4.40
C PHE A 65 6.27 -1.63 -3.34
N GLN A 66 6.82 -2.09 -2.22
CA GLN A 66 7.43 -1.24 -1.18
C GLN A 66 8.88 -1.61 -1.01
N ILE A 67 9.74 -0.60 -0.92
CA ILE A 67 11.17 -0.73 -0.63
C ILE A 67 11.40 -0.25 0.80
N MET A 68 11.97 -1.12 1.64
CA MET A 68 12.12 -0.88 3.09
C MET A 68 13.54 -1.18 3.54
N GLY A 69 14.01 -0.46 4.55
CA GLY A 69 15.28 -0.74 5.22
C GLY A 69 16.37 0.27 4.96
N THR A 70 17.58 -0.20 4.67
CA THR A 70 18.78 0.64 4.51
C THR A 70 19.23 0.66 3.06
N PRO A 71 19.57 1.84 2.51
CA PRO A 71 20.08 1.95 1.13
C PRO A 71 21.39 1.16 0.91
N LEU A 72 21.57 0.74 -0.33
CA LEU A 72 22.78 0.07 -0.80
C LEU A 72 23.98 1.01 -0.73
N GLN A 73 25.18 0.46 -0.51
CA GLN A 73 26.39 1.24 -0.25
C GLN A 73 27.44 1.14 -1.36
N THR A 74 27.43 0.05 -2.15
CA THR A 74 28.47 -0.20 -3.15
C THR A 74 27.90 -0.39 -4.55
N ALA A 75 28.69 -0.10 -5.57
CA ALA A 75 28.31 -0.30 -6.97
C ALA A 75 27.94 -1.76 -7.27
N GLU A 76 28.61 -2.71 -6.62
CA GLU A 76 28.33 -4.13 -6.75
C GLU A 76 26.95 -4.49 -6.17
N GLU A 77 26.56 -3.91 -5.03
CA GLU A 77 25.22 -4.08 -4.46
C GLU A 77 24.14 -3.51 -5.39
N TYR A 78 24.36 -2.31 -5.95
CA TYR A 78 23.44 -1.71 -6.94
C TYR A 78 23.27 -2.59 -8.18
N ALA A 79 24.37 -3.08 -8.75
CA ALA A 79 24.32 -3.98 -9.90
C ALA A 79 23.59 -5.29 -9.59
N ALA A 80 23.87 -5.90 -8.45
CA ALA A 80 23.20 -7.13 -8.02
C ALA A 80 21.70 -6.92 -7.74
N PHE A 81 21.32 -5.77 -7.19
CA PHE A 81 19.92 -5.43 -6.92
C PHE A 81 19.15 -5.17 -8.21
N ARG A 82 19.75 -4.49 -9.17
CA ARG A 82 19.17 -4.34 -10.51
C ARG A 82 18.93 -5.69 -11.17
N LEU A 83 19.94 -6.57 -11.19
CA LEU A 83 19.81 -7.92 -11.74
C LEU A 83 18.73 -8.75 -11.03
N PHE A 84 18.52 -8.54 -9.72
CA PHE A 84 17.42 -9.17 -9.00
C PHE A 84 16.06 -8.74 -9.57
N PHE A 85 15.85 -7.44 -9.83
CA PHE A 85 14.61 -6.97 -10.48
C PHE A 85 14.46 -7.54 -11.88
N GLU A 86 15.48 -7.46 -12.71
CA GLU A 86 15.44 -7.91 -14.10
C GLU A 86 15.17 -9.42 -14.22
N ASN A 87 15.76 -10.23 -13.36
CA ASN A 87 15.70 -11.69 -13.46
C ASN A 87 14.62 -12.34 -12.59
N LYS A 88 14.04 -11.62 -11.61
CA LYS A 88 13.07 -12.20 -10.67
C LYS A 88 11.79 -11.41 -10.59
N VAL A 89 11.87 -10.10 -10.32
CA VAL A 89 10.68 -9.30 -10.05
C VAL A 89 9.93 -8.95 -11.33
N PHE A 90 10.62 -8.48 -12.36
CA PHE A 90 9.97 -8.07 -13.62
C PHE A 90 9.32 -9.23 -14.39
N PRO A 91 9.91 -10.44 -14.48
CA PRO A 91 9.22 -11.59 -15.04
C PRO A 91 7.95 -11.93 -14.26
N LEU A 92 7.99 -11.97 -12.92
CA LEU A 92 6.79 -12.18 -12.09
C LEU A 92 5.73 -11.09 -12.34
N ALA A 93 6.14 -9.82 -12.34
CA ALA A 93 5.24 -8.70 -12.57
C ALA A 93 4.54 -8.76 -13.93
N LYS A 94 5.29 -9.04 -15.00
CA LYS A 94 4.79 -9.08 -16.38
C LYS A 94 4.00 -10.36 -16.70
N ASP A 95 4.49 -11.50 -16.26
CA ASP A 95 4.03 -12.80 -16.75
C ASP A 95 3.04 -13.48 -15.81
N GLU A 96 3.20 -13.31 -14.48
CA GLU A 96 2.31 -13.93 -13.50
C GLU A 96 1.26 -12.94 -12.97
N PHE A 97 1.61 -11.64 -12.83
CA PHE A 97 0.70 -10.62 -12.28
C PHE A 97 0.07 -9.76 -13.38
N GLU A 98 0.50 -9.93 -14.64
CA GLU A 98 -0.02 -9.20 -15.80
C GLU A 98 0.02 -7.68 -15.65
N LEU A 99 1.02 -7.15 -14.93
CA LEU A 99 1.18 -5.72 -14.72
C LEU A 99 1.76 -5.06 -15.98
N SER A 100 1.20 -3.91 -16.35
CA SER A 100 1.70 -3.06 -17.44
C SER A 100 2.84 -2.13 -17.01
N GLU A 101 3.03 -1.95 -15.69
CA GLU A 101 3.99 -1.03 -15.10
C GLU A 101 4.64 -1.63 -13.85
N PHE A 102 5.81 -1.11 -13.48
CA PHE A 102 6.42 -1.37 -12.18
C PHE A 102 6.20 -0.16 -11.28
N ALA A 103 5.21 -0.28 -10.39
CA ALA A 103 4.87 0.77 -9.43
C ALA A 103 5.47 0.46 -8.05
N TYR A 104 6.12 1.44 -7.43
CA TYR A 104 6.73 1.26 -6.10
C TYR A 104 6.64 2.52 -5.25
N SER A 105 6.72 2.32 -3.94
CA SER A 105 7.00 3.35 -2.96
C SER A 105 8.22 2.96 -2.11
N ALA A 106 8.80 3.90 -1.42
CA ALA A 106 9.97 3.70 -0.56
C ALA A 106 9.73 4.37 0.80
N ASP A 107 10.18 3.73 1.87
CA ASP A 107 9.98 4.20 3.23
C ASP A 107 10.71 5.51 3.53
N THR A 108 11.85 5.76 2.85
CA THR A 108 12.65 6.97 3.04
C THR A 108 13.07 7.58 1.70
N GLU A 109 13.47 8.86 1.71
CA GLU A 109 13.94 9.52 0.49
C GLU A 109 15.25 8.92 0.00
N GLU A 110 16.13 8.48 0.91
CA GLU A 110 17.39 7.82 0.54
C GLU A 110 17.13 6.50 -0.21
N LEU A 111 16.11 5.73 0.19
CA LEU A 111 15.68 4.53 -0.55
C LEU A 111 15.06 4.90 -1.91
N SER A 112 14.34 6.00 -1.95
CA SER A 112 13.78 6.53 -3.19
C SER A 112 14.88 6.95 -4.17
N ASP A 113 15.89 7.67 -3.70
CA ASP A 113 17.06 8.06 -4.51
C ASP A 113 17.86 6.83 -4.96
N MET A 114 18.03 5.84 -4.08
CA MET A 114 18.61 4.56 -4.45
C MET A 114 17.87 3.92 -5.63
N MET A 115 16.54 3.90 -5.62
CA MET A 115 15.74 3.32 -6.71
C MET A 115 15.87 4.12 -8.01
N ARG A 116 16.00 5.45 -7.94
CA ARG A 116 16.29 6.28 -9.14
C ARG A 116 17.63 5.92 -9.76
N VAL A 117 18.63 5.62 -8.93
CA VAL A 117 19.94 5.15 -9.42
C VAL A 117 19.84 3.74 -10.00
N VAL A 118 19.12 2.83 -9.35
CA VAL A 118 18.91 1.46 -9.86
C VAL A 118 18.23 1.46 -11.23
N PHE A 119 17.27 2.37 -11.45
CA PHE A 119 16.49 2.48 -12.69
C PHE A 119 16.80 3.78 -13.47
N PHE A 120 18.05 4.19 -13.49
CA PHE A 120 18.51 5.44 -14.14
C PHE A 120 18.17 5.56 -15.63
N ASP A 121 17.93 4.44 -16.30
CA ASP A 121 17.57 4.32 -17.72
C ASP A 121 16.05 4.27 -17.97
N LYS A 122 15.23 4.34 -16.91
CA LYS A 122 13.77 4.34 -17.01
C LYS A 122 13.21 5.75 -16.86
N GLU A 123 12.19 6.05 -17.64
CA GLU A 123 11.38 7.25 -17.43
C GLU A 123 10.45 7.03 -16.23
N LEU A 124 10.75 7.71 -15.12
CA LEU A 124 10.01 7.57 -13.88
C LEU A 124 8.91 8.62 -13.80
N PHE A 125 7.69 8.16 -13.61
CA PHE A 125 6.53 8.96 -13.21
C PHE A 125 6.38 8.90 -11.70
N GLU A 126 5.73 9.93 -11.11
CA GLU A 126 5.45 9.94 -9.68
C GLU A 126 4.09 10.55 -9.37
N GLN A 127 3.46 10.07 -8.30
CA GLN A 127 2.22 10.61 -7.76
C GLN A 127 2.30 10.69 -6.25
N LYS A 128 1.95 11.85 -5.71
CA LYS A 128 1.88 12.06 -4.28
C LYS A 128 0.63 11.42 -3.70
N GLN A 129 0.79 10.67 -2.64
CA GLN A 129 -0.28 10.11 -1.82
C GLN A 129 -0.35 10.86 -0.49
N LEU A 130 -1.54 11.17 -0.06
CA LEU A 130 -1.83 11.81 1.23
C LEU A 130 -2.37 10.77 2.19
N VAL A 131 -1.91 10.84 3.45
CA VAL A 131 -2.32 9.93 4.53
C VAL A 131 -3.15 10.70 5.54
N TYR A 132 -4.33 10.19 5.84
CA TYR A 132 -5.26 10.76 6.82
C TYR A 132 -5.50 9.79 7.96
N ARG A 133 -5.65 10.33 9.17
CA ARG A 133 -6.06 9.61 10.38
C ARG A 133 -7.26 10.26 11.03
N THR A 134 -8.01 9.50 11.82
CA THR A 134 -9.06 10.06 12.67
C THR A 134 -8.45 10.92 13.78
N ALA A 135 -9.11 12.05 14.11
CA ALA A 135 -8.70 12.85 15.27
C ALA A 135 -8.90 12.05 16.57
N GLU A 136 -8.01 12.27 17.56
CA GLU A 136 -8.15 11.64 18.89
C GLU A 136 -9.50 11.97 19.52
N GLU A 137 -9.97 13.22 19.37
CA GLU A 137 -11.24 13.73 19.89
C GLU A 137 -12.41 13.56 18.90
N TYR A 138 -12.33 12.59 17.98
CA TYR A 138 -13.39 12.34 17.02
C TYR A 138 -14.74 12.08 17.72
N SER A 139 -15.77 12.84 17.36
CA SER A 139 -17.15 12.63 17.78
C SER A 139 -18.09 12.49 16.58
N ALA A 140 -18.67 11.33 16.40
CA ALA A 140 -19.67 11.08 15.35
C ALA A 140 -20.93 11.96 15.54
N ALA A 141 -21.26 12.35 16.76
CA ALA A 141 -22.43 13.15 17.09
C ALA A 141 -22.33 14.61 16.55
N GLU A 142 -21.12 15.12 16.39
CA GLU A 142 -20.88 16.48 15.88
C GLU A 142 -20.88 16.56 14.35
N MET A 143 -20.86 15.40 13.68
CA MET A 143 -20.85 15.34 12.23
C MET A 143 -22.29 15.35 11.69
N PRO A 144 -22.62 16.19 10.72
CA PRO A 144 -23.94 16.20 10.14
C PRO A 144 -24.25 14.83 9.52
N PHE A 145 -25.32 14.20 9.95
CA PHE A 145 -25.80 12.95 9.37
C PHE A 145 -26.11 13.20 7.89
N ILE A 146 -25.60 12.32 7.03
CA ILE A 146 -25.96 12.36 5.63
C ILE A 146 -27.35 11.78 5.51
N HIS A 147 -28.31 12.64 5.23
CA HIS A 147 -29.66 12.21 4.92
C HIS A 147 -29.68 11.44 3.61
N ALA A 148 -30.47 10.37 3.57
CA ALA A 148 -30.70 9.64 2.35
C ALA A 148 -31.21 10.59 1.27
N ALA A 149 -30.52 10.67 0.15
CA ALA A 149 -31.02 11.40 -1.01
C ALA A 149 -32.33 10.76 -1.48
N GLU A 150 -33.32 11.58 -1.80
CA GLU A 150 -34.59 11.16 -2.41
C GLU A 150 -35.46 10.20 -1.57
N GLY A 151 -35.44 10.29 -0.24
CA GLY A 151 -36.32 9.53 0.65
C GLY A 151 -36.06 8.02 0.69
N ARG A 152 -34.99 7.53 0.08
CA ARG A 152 -34.57 6.14 0.17
C ARG A 152 -33.60 5.94 1.32
N LEU A 153 -33.93 5.07 2.25
CA LEU A 153 -33.02 4.65 3.31
C LEU A 153 -31.83 3.87 2.72
N MET A 154 -30.64 4.43 2.88
CA MET A 154 -29.42 3.69 2.60
C MET A 154 -29.16 2.73 3.77
N ARG A 155 -29.06 1.44 3.46
CA ARG A 155 -28.75 0.42 4.46
C ARG A 155 -27.29 0.01 4.32
N ILE A 156 -26.47 0.40 5.29
CA ILE A 156 -25.10 -0.11 5.44
C ILE A 156 -25.18 -1.46 6.14
N ARG A 157 -24.59 -2.48 5.55
CA ARG A 157 -24.51 -3.83 6.11
C ARG A 157 -23.06 -4.24 6.27
N ARG A 158 -22.77 -4.97 7.33
CA ARG A 158 -21.49 -5.67 7.44
C ARG A 158 -21.43 -6.74 6.37
N ALA A 159 -20.32 -6.77 5.60
CA ALA A 159 -20.08 -7.82 4.62
C ALA A 159 -19.91 -9.17 5.32
N SER A 160 -20.45 -10.23 4.70
CA SER A 160 -20.20 -11.60 5.16
C SER A 160 -18.77 -12.02 4.80
N GLU A 161 -18.26 -13.04 5.50
CA GLU A 161 -16.94 -13.61 5.20
C GLU A 161 -16.88 -14.19 3.77
N SER A 162 -17.98 -14.80 3.30
CA SER A 162 -18.11 -15.28 1.92
C SER A 162 -18.02 -14.14 0.91
N PHE A 163 -18.74 -13.03 1.15
CA PHE A 163 -18.68 -11.85 0.28
C PHE A 163 -17.25 -11.29 0.20
N LEU A 164 -16.53 -11.18 1.32
CA LEU A 164 -15.14 -10.69 1.35
C LEU A 164 -14.16 -11.63 0.63
N ARG A 165 -14.41 -12.95 0.68
CA ARG A 165 -13.59 -13.92 -0.06
C ARG A 165 -13.81 -13.86 -1.57
N GLU A 166 -15.04 -13.63 -1.99
CA GLU A 166 -15.42 -13.52 -3.41
C GLU A 166 -15.04 -12.16 -4.02
N ASN A 167 -14.90 -11.13 -3.17
CA ASN A 167 -14.60 -9.75 -3.54
C ASN A 167 -13.39 -9.27 -2.72
N ALA A 168 -12.24 -9.91 -2.93
CA ALA A 168 -11.01 -9.64 -2.17
C ALA A 168 -10.50 -8.19 -2.31
N GLU A 169 -10.88 -7.51 -3.39
CA GLU A 169 -10.59 -6.11 -3.65
C GLU A 169 -11.23 -5.14 -2.64
N PHE A 170 -12.27 -5.58 -1.91
CA PHE A 170 -12.89 -4.79 -0.85
C PHE A 170 -12.35 -5.10 0.55
N ALA A 171 -11.43 -6.07 0.67
CA ALA A 171 -10.82 -6.41 1.95
C ALA A 171 -9.75 -5.39 2.32
N GLY A 172 -9.94 -4.66 3.40
CA GLY A 172 -8.93 -3.75 3.95
C GLY A 172 -7.75 -4.50 4.56
N ALA A 173 -6.63 -3.81 4.73
CA ALA A 173 -5.48 -4.32 5.45
C ALA A 173 -5.65 -4.10 6.96
N TYR A 174 -5.36 -5.13 7.77
CA TYR A 174 -5.45 -5.09 9.22
C TYR A 174 -4.07 -5.34 9.83
N LEU A 175 -3.71 -4.52 10.82
CA LEU A 175 -2.52 -4.72 11.62
C LEU A 175 -2.88 -5.18 13.05
N PRO A 176 -2.03 -5.99 13.69
CA PRO A 176 -2.22 -6.41 15.08
C PRO A 176 -2.20 -5.25 16.08
N ASP A 177 -1.57 -4.14 15.74
CA ASP A 177 -1.38 -2.95 16.56
C ASP A 177 -2.51 -1.91 16.45
N GLY A 178 -3.67 -2.32 15.95
CA GLY A 178 -4.87 -1.51 16.06
C GLY A 178 -5.18 -0.60 14.87
N TYR A 179 -4.51 -0.77 13.73
CA TYR A 179 -4.78 0.01 12.53
C TYR A 179 -5.58 -0.76 11.48
N CYS A 180 -6.37 -0.05 10.70
CA CYS A 180 -7.12 -0.59 9.58
C CYS A 180 -7.10 0.41 8.42
N ILE A 181 -6.76 -0.05 7.22
CA ILE A 181 -6.93 0.72 6.00
C ILE A 181 -8.26 0.33 5.36
N VAL A 182 -9.00 1.33 4.91
CA VAL A 182 -10.25 1.15 4.18
C VAL A 182 -10.21 1.88 2.85
N GLY A 183 -10.73 1.24 1.81
CA GLY A 183 -11.02 1.86 0.52
C GLY A 183 -12.51 1.97 0.30
N ALA A 184 -12.95 2.99 -0.43
CA ALA A 184 -14.33 3.15 -0.85
C ALA A 184 -14.39 3.59 -2.31
N ASP A 185 -15.14 2.86 -3.11
CA ASP A 185 -15.53 3.31 -4.44
C ASP A 185 -17.04 3.51 -4.52
N THR A 186 -17.45 4.55 -5.23
CA THR A 186 -18.85 4.87 -5.47
C THR A 186 -19.09 4.95 -6.97
N LYS A 187 -19.96 4.08 -7.48
CA LYS A 187 -20.37 4.09 -8.89
C LYS A 187 -20.82 5.49 -9.32
N ALA A 188 -20.48 5.87 -10.54
CA ALA A 188 -20.66 7.25 -11.04
C ALA A 188 -22.08 7.78 -10.85
N GLU A 189 -23.11 6.98 -11.09
CA GLU A 189 -24.52 7.33 -10.95
C GLU A 189 -24.97 7.57 -9.50
N TYR A 190 -24.16 7.13 -8.49
CA TYR A 190 -24.43 7.31 -7.06
C TYR A 190 -23.50 8.32 -6.38
N ARG A 191 -22.59 8.94 -7.13
CA ARG A 191 -21.66 9.94 -6.57
C ARG A 191 -22.39 11.19 -6.10
N ARG A 192 -21.75 11.95 -5.22
CA ARG A 192 -22.26 13.20 -4.60
C ARG A 192 -23.56 13.03 -3.80
N ARG A 193 -23.87 11.83 -3.36
CA ARG A 193 -25.01 11.52 -2.48
C ARG A 193 -24.58 11.21 -1.04
N GLY A 194 -23.32 11.47 -0.69
CA GLY A 194 -22.78 11.24 0.65
C GLY A 194 -22.50 9.79 1.01
N ILE A 195 -22.57 8.86 0.05
CA ILE A 195 -22.42 7.42 0.31
C ILE A 195 -21.03 7.09 0.85
N ALA A 196 -19.97 7.58 0.21
CA ALA A 196 -18.60 7.33 0.66
C ALA A 196 -18.36 7.84 2.08
N SER A 197 -18.83 9.06 2.41
CA SER A 197 -18.70 9.61 3.75
C SER A 197 -19.50 8.82 4.79
N ALA A 198 -20.69 8.32 4.45
CA ALA A 198 -21.48 7.48 5.35
C ALA A 198 -20.78 6.14 5.62
N LEU A 199 -20.22 5.50 4.59
CA LEU A 199 -19.44 4.26 4.73
C LEU A 199 -18.20 4.48 5.59
N LEU A 200 -17.45 5.56 5.33
CA LEU A 200 -16.23 5.87 6.09
C LEU A 200 -16.54 6.13 7.57
N ARG A 201 -17.59 6.89 7.90
CA ARG A 201 -18.02 7.11 9.30
C ARG A 201 -18.37 5.80 10.00
N THR A 202 -19.16 4.95 9.33
CA THR A 202 -19.49 3.63 9.88
C THR A 202 -18.25 2.78 10.11
N ALA A 203 -17.27 2.85 9.19
CA ALA A 203 -16.01 2.14 9.36
C ALA A 203 -15.21 2.69 10.56
N ILE A 204 -15.13 4.02 10.72
CA ILE A 204 -14.46 4.67 11.85
C ILE A 204 -15.09 4.24 13.17
N GLU A 205 -16.41 4.30 13.30
CA GLU A 205 -17.13 3.89 14.51
C GLU A 205 -16.89 2.41 14.83
N SER A 206 -17.03 1.54 13.82
CA SER A 206 -16.80 0.10 13.98
C SER A 206 -15.34 -0.25 14.32
N ALA A 207 -14.38 0.50 13.82
CA ALA A 207 -12.97 0.32 14.17
C ALA A 207 -12.71 0.73 15.63
N ARG A 208 -13.21 1.89 16.04
CA ARG A 208 -13.06 2.40 17.41
C ARG A 208 -13.67 1.47 18.47
N GLU A 209 -14.85 0.90 18.20
CA GLU A 209 -15.46 -0.13 19.09
C GLU A 209 -14.54 -1.32 19.35
N ARG A 210 -13.58 -1.57 18.46
CA ARG A 210 -12.59 -2.66 18.56
C ARG A 210 -11.20 -2.19 18.99
N GLY A 211 -11.06 -0.91 19.35
CA GLY A 211 -9.77 -0.33 19.71
C GLY A 211 -8.84 -0.11 18.50
N ASN A 212 -9.40 -0.03 17.29
CA ASN A 212 -8.64 0.19 16.06
C ASN A 212 -8.78 1.63 15.55
N GLU A 213 -7.79 2.09 14.81
CA GLU A 213 -7.79 3.37 14.11
C GLU A 213 -7.92 3.16 12.60
N ILE A 214 -8.64 4.04 11.91
CA ILE A 214 -8.74 4.04 10.45
C ILE A 214 -7.66 4.93 9.85
N ILE A 215 -6.97 4.37 8.86
CA ILE A 215 -6.09 5.10 7.95
C ILE A 215 -6.77 5.20 6.59
N TRP A 216 -6.71 6.39 6.01
CA TRP A 216 -7.22 6.67 4.67
C TRP A 216 -6.09 7.24 3.81
N GLU A 217 -5.87 6.64 2.66
CA GLU A 217 -4.85 7.07 1.71
C GLU A 217 -5.51 7.45 0.38
N CYS A 218 -5.04 8.52 -0.24
CA CYS A 218 -5.50 8.93 -1.56
C CYS A 218 -4.47 9.79 -2.29
N ALA A 219 -4.52 9.75 -3.62
CA ALA A 219 -3.73 10.65 -4.43
C ALA A 219 -4.09 12.13 -4.16
N GLU A 220 -3.09 13.02 -4.19
CA GLU A 220 -3.28 14.47 -3.96
C GLU A 220 -4.26 15.08 -4.98
N GLU A 221 -4.30 14.56 -6.20
CA GLU A 221 -5.23 15.01 -7.25
C GLU A 221 -6.67 14.48 -7.03
N ASN A 222 -6.87 13.50 -6.16
CA ASN A 222 -8.19 12.94 -5.86
C ASN A 222 -8.95 13.80 -4.84
N ILE A 223 -9.29 15.02 -5.26
CA ILE A 223 -10.03 15.99 -4.43
C ILE A 223 -11.32 15.41 -3.81
N PRO A 224 -12.13 14.60 -4.52
CA PRO A 224 -13.31 13.97 -3.90
C PRO A 224 -12.96 13.07 -2.72
N SER A 225 -11.87 12.29 -2.81
CA SER A 225 -11.40 11.41 -1.73
C SER A 225 -10.91 12.21 -0.51
N MET A 226 -10.11 13.26 -0.75
CA MET A 226 -9.65 14.19 0.29
C MET A 226 -10.84 14.78 1.06
N ARG A 227 -11.81 15.36 0.34
CA ARG A 227 -13.01 15.94 0.94
C ARG A 227 -13.85 14.92 1.72
N THR A 228 -13.86 13.66 1.27
CA THR A 228 -14.54 12.57 1.99
C THR A 228 -13.88 12.35 3.34
N ALA A 229 -12.55 12.20 3.40
CA ALA A 229 -11.80 12.04 4.65
C ALA A 229 -12.03 13.23 5.59
N GLU A 230 -11.83 14.45 5.13
CA GLU A 230 -11.98 15.68 5.91
C GLU A 230 -13.41 15.84 6.45
N SER A 231 -14.45 15.56 5.62
CA SER A 231 -15.85 15.62 6.03
C SER A 231 -16.21 14.56 7.09
N CYS A 232 -15.40 13.56 7.26
CA CYS A 232 -15.53 12.53 8.29
C CYS A 232 -14.64 12.79 9.52
N GLY A 233 -14.08 14.00 9.67
CA GLY A 233 -13.26 14.38 10.83
C GLY A 233 -11.86 13.77 10.82
N MET A 234 -11.38 13.33 9.66
CA MET A 234 -9.99 12.90 9.52
C MET A 234 -9.09 14.10 9.20
N HIS A 235 -7.86 14.04 9.68
CA HIS A 235 -6.83 15.04 9.40
C HIS A 235 -5.65 14.42 8.68
N ARG A 236 -5.02 15.19 7.81
CA ARG A 236 -3.79 14.81 7.14
C ARG A 236 -2.67 14.67 8.16
N CYS A 237 -1.99 13.52 8.17
CA CYS A 237 -0.90 13.21 9.09
C CYS A 237 0.40 12.86 8.38
N GLY A 238 0.38 12.66 7.06
CA GLY A 238 1.56 12.30 6.31
C GLY A 238 1.35 12.34 4.80
N GLU A 239 2.41 12.04 4.10
CA GLU A 239 2.43 11.88 2.65
C GLU A 239 3.56 10.94 2.24
N PHE A 240 3.42 10.30 1.08
CA PHE A 240 4.45 9.53 0.43
C PHE A 240 4.29 9.59 -1.10
N PHE A 241 5.28 9.12 -1.84
CA PHE A 241 5.22 9.05 -3.30
C PHE A 241 5.12 7.62 -3.78
N VAL A 242 4.19 7.37 -4.69
CA VAL A 242 4.21 6.19 -5.56
C VAL A 242 4.92 6.60 -6.83
N ARG A 243 5.91 5.82 -7.25
CA ARG A 243 6.67 6.01 -8.48
C ARG A 243 6.52 4.81 -9.37
N TRP A 244 6.50 5.02 -10.66
CA TRP A 244 6.40 3.91 -11.61
C TRP A 244 7.09 4.23 -12.92
N PHE A 245 7.34 3.18 -13.66
CA PHE A 245 7.67 3.23 -15.08
C PHE A 245 6.91 2.14 -15.80
N GLU A 246 6.58 2.39 -17.05
CA GLU A 246 5.88 1.42 -17.88
C GLU A 246 6.85 0.32 -18.34
N PHE A 247 6.34 -0.91 -18.37
CA PHE A 247 7.03 -1.98 -19.06
C PHE A 247 6.87 -1.80 -20.57
N GLU A 248 7.91 -2.12 -21.34
CA GLU A 248 7.77 -2.16 -22.79
C GLU A 248 6.65 -3.12 -23.19
N PRO A 249 5.76 -2.73 -24.13
CA PRO A 249 4.69 -3.60 -24.57
C PRO A 249 5.28 -4.91 -25.13
N LYS A 250 4.65 -6.04 -24.81
CA LYS A 250 5.04 -7.32 -25.39
C LYS A 250 4.96 -7.20 -26.91
N THR A 251 6.10 -7.33 -27.60
CA THR A 251 6.09 -7.41 -29.06
C THR A 251 5.20 -8.60 -29.44
N PRO A 252 4.22 -8.45 -30.34
CA PRO A 252 3.46 -9.59 -30.80
C PRO A 252 4.43 -10.67 -31.29
N GLN A 253 4.36 -11.86 -30.72
CA GLN A 253 5.10 -13.00 -31.27
C GLN A 253 4.41 -13.35 -32.58
N ASP A 254 5.15 -13.18 -33.70
CA ASP A 254 4.76 -13.66 -35.02
C ASP A 254 4.52 -15.17 -35.06
#